data_cf276d7062fbb4ddccf014400bc38fbd
#
_entry.id   cf276d7062fbb4ddccf014400bc38fbd
#
_cell.length_a   1.000
_cell.length_b   1.000
_cell.length_c   1.000
_cell.angle_alpha   90.00
_cell.angle_beta   90.00
_cell.angle_gamma   90.00
#
_symmetry.space_group_name_H-M   'P 1'
#
loop_
_entity.id
_entity.type
_entity.pdbx_description
1 polymer ?
#
loop_
_entity_poly.entity_id
_entity_poly.type
_entity_poly.pdbx_seq_one_letter_code
_entity_poly.pdbx_strand_id
1 'polypeptide(L)' 'LLDGLKSGKLGGAGLDVFEIEPVVGPSPFAPFRNVVLTPHNAPGTRDIMHRKFREMFANADRFFRGESLEDKVDL' A
#
# COMPACT_ATOMS: atom_id res chain seq x y z
N LEU A 1 -6.80 -7.31 15.21
CA LEU A 1 -7.66 -7.37 14.05
C LEU A 1 -8.43 -8.70 13.95
N LEU A 2 -7.75 -9.84 14.05
CA LEU A 2 -8.40 -11.15 14.04
C LEU A 2 -9.42 -11.32 15.15
N ASP A 3 -9.11 -10.90 16.35
CA ASP A 3 -10.03 -10.98 17.49
C ASP A 3 -11.29 -10.13 17.27
N GLY A 4 -11.16 -8.95 16.69
CA GLY A 4 -12.27 -8.10 16.34
C GLY A 4 -13.18 -8.71 15.28
N LEU A 5 -12.59 -9.41 14.30
CA LEU A 5 -13.35 -10.13 13.26
C LEU A 5 -14.05 -11.38 13.83
N LYS A 6 -13.35 -12.15 14.66
CA LYS A 6 -13.92 -13.34 15.31
C LYS A 6 -15.08 -13.02 16.24
N SER A 7 -14.97 -11.95 16.99
CA SER A 7 -16.02 -11.52 17.94
C SER A 7 -17.20 -10.81 17.28
N GLY A 8 -17.09 -10.47 15.99
CA GLY A 8 -18.08 -9.68 15.29
C GLY A 8 -18.04 -8.17 15.62
N LYS A 9 -17.06 -7.74 16.41
CA LYS A 9 -16.87 -6.32 16.77
C LYS A 9 -16.49 -5.49 15.55
N LEU A 10 -15.74 -6.10 14.60
CA LEU A 10 -15.46 -5.54 13.28
C LEU A 10 -16.39 -6.19 12.26
N GLY A 11 -17.09 -5.37 11.50
CA GLY A 11 -18.00 -5.83 10.44
C GLY A 11 -17.30 -6.32 9.18
N GLY A 12 -16.00 -6.01 9.02
CA GLY A 12 -15.20 -6.42 7.89
C GLY A 12 -13.84 -5.72 7.88
N ALA A 13 -12.99 -6.10 6.94
CA ALA A 13 -11.69 -5.48 6.76
C ALA A 13 -11.21 -5.55 5.32
N GLY A 14 -10.45 -4.57 4.90
CA GLY A 14 -9.66 -4.59 3.66
C GLY A 14 -8.18 -4.48 4.02
N LEU A 15 -7.38 -5.44 3.59
CA LEU A 15 -5.97 -5.53 3.95
C LEU A 15 -5.11 -5.59 2.68
N ASP A 16 -4.17 -4.67 2.58
CA ASP A 16 -3.20 -4.63 1.49
C ASP A 16 -1.77 -4.88 1.98
N VAL A 17 -1.56 -4.90 3.30
CA VAL A 17 -0.26 -5.11 3.93
C VAL A 17 -0.33 -6.20 4.98
N PHE A 18 0.78 -6.91 5.18
CA PHE A 18 0.88 -8.03 6.11
C PHE A 18 2.19 -7.94 6.88
N GLU A 19 2.23 -8.51 8.08
CA GLU A 19 3.45 -8.50 8.92
C GLU A 19 4.62 -9.18 8.22
N ILE A 20 4.35 -10.26 7.49
CA ILE A 20 5.36 -10.97 6.69
C ILE A 20 4.90 -10.98 5.24
N GLU A 21 5.73 -10.45 4.38
CA GLU A 21 5.47 -10.41 2.93
C GLU A 21 6.65 -11.01 2.16
N PRO A 22 6.41 -11.80 1.12
CA PRO A 22 5.10 -12.25 0.64
C PRO A 22 4.43 -13.23 1.60
N VAL A 23 3.12 -13.24 1.58
CA VAL A 23 2.33 -14.19 2.39
C VAL A 23 2.50 -15.60 1.83
N VAL A 24 3.02 -16.50 2.66
CA VAL A 24 3.24 -17.91 2.30
C VAL A 24 2.30 -18.80 3.11
N GLY A 25 1.62 -19.68 2.44
CA GLY A 25 0.67 -20.61 3.06
C GLY A 25 -0.71 -20.00 3.30
N PRO A 26 -1.59 -20.73 4.01
CA PRO A 26 -2.96 -20.26 4.25
C PRO A 26 -2.98 -19.02 5.14
N SER A 27 -3.74 -18.02 4.71
CA SER A 27 -3.93 -16.81 5.50
C SER A 27 -4.88 -17.06 6.67
N PRO A 28 -4.60 -16.53 7.88
CA PRO A 28 -5.53 -16.59 8.99
C PRO A 28 -6.85 -15.84 8.73
N PHE A 29 -6.89 -15.00 7.71
CA PHE A 29 -8.08 -14.27 7.29
C PHE A 29 -8.94 -15.06 6.27
N ALA A 30 -8.44 -16.16 5.73
CA ALA A 30 -9.14 -16.94 4.72
C ALA A 30 -10.56 -17.40 5.11
N PRO A 31 -10.85 -17.76 6.38
CA PRO A 31 -12.21 -18.13 6.78
C PRO A 31 -13.23 -17.00 6.79
N PHE A 32 -12.79 -15.75 6.73
CA PHE A 32 -13.67 -14.57 6.84
C PHE A 32 -14.16 -14.14 5.46
N ARG A 33 -15.48 -14.18 5.24
CA ARG A 33 -16.09 -13.71 3.97
C ARG A 33 -16.18 -12.19 3.86
N ASN A 34 -16.04 -11.50 4.97
CA ASN A 34 -16.09 -10.05 5.08
C ASN A 34 -14.70 -9.39 5.09
N VAL A 35 -13.69 -10.10 4.60
CA VAL A 35 -12.32 -9.59 4.49
C VAL A 35 -11.89 -9.63 3.03
N VAL A 36 -11.39 -8.51 2.54
CA VAL A 36 -10.77 -8.38 1.22
C VAL A 36 -9.27 -8.28 1.39
N LEU A 37 -8.54 -9.11 0.68
CA LEU A 37 -7.08 -9.14 0.69
C LEU A 37 -6.54 -8.75 -0.67
N THR A 38 -5.56 -7.86 -0.70
CA THR A 38 -4.83 -7.49 -1.91
C THR A 38 -3.33 -7.63 -1.66
N PRO A 39 -2.51 -7.89 -2.71
CA PRO A 39 -1.10 -8.23 -2.55
C PRO A 39 -0.18 -6.99 -2.50
N HIS A 40 -0.42 -6.08 -1.59
CA HIS A 40 0.37 -4.85 -1.39
C HIS A 40 0.50 -4.03 -2.68
N ASN A 41 -0.64 -3.79 -3.34
CA ASN A 41 -0.70 -3.08 -4.61
C ASN A 41 -1.67 -1.90 -4.61
N ALA A 42 -2.09 -1.41 -3.44
CA ALA A 42 -3.02 -0.31 -3.33
C ALA A 42 -2.61 0.94 -4.15
N PRO A 43 -1.30 1.30 -4.24
CA PRO A 43 -0.87 2.42 -5.07
C PRO A 43 -0.89 2.14 -6.59
N GLY A 44 -1.34 0.96 -7.02
CA GLY A 44 -1.36 0.56 -8.42
C GLY A 44 -2.55 1.06 -9.24
N THR A 45 -3.34 1.99 -8.72
CA THR A 45 -4.42 2.60 -9.49
C THR A 45 -3.89 3.57 -10.54
N ARG A 46 -4.64 3.73 -11.63
CA ARG A 46 -4.26 4.62 -12.74
C ARG A 46 -3.97 6.04 -12.27
N ASP A 47 -4.82 6.59 -11.43
CA ASP A 47 -4.69 7.96 -10.94
C ASP A 47 -3.43 8.15 -10.09
N ILE A 48 -3.16 7.19 -9.19
CA ILE A 48 -1.96 7.22 -8.35
C ILE A 48 -0.70 7.05 -9.19
N MET A 49 -0.71 6.18 -10.19
CA MET A 49 0.43 5.99 -11.10
C MET A 49 0.74 7.27 -11.87
N HIS A 50 -0.27 7.94 -12.41
CA HIS A 50 -0.09 9.23 -13.08
C HIS A 50 0.53 10.27 -12.15
N ARG A 51 0.05 10.36 -10.92
CA ARG A 51 0.56 11.27 -9.90
C ARG A 51 2.02 10.96 -9.56
N LYS A 52 2.35 9.69 -9.33
CA LYS A 52 3.72 9.25 -9.06
C LYS A 52 4.69 9.64 -10.17
N PHE A 53 4.35 9.34 -11.41
CA PHE A 53 5.20 9.68 -12.55
C PHE A 53 5.38 11.19 -12.69
N ARG A 54 4.33 11.96 -12.48
CA ARG A 54 4.41 13.43 -12.51
C ARG A 54 5.40 13.95 -11.48
N GLU A 55 5.33 13.47 -10.25
CA GLU A 55 6.23 13.85 -9.16
C GLU A 55 7.67 13.41 -9.41
N MET A 56 7.85 12.19 -9.93
CA MET A 56 9.17 11.67 -10.29
C MET A 56 9.83 12.50 -11.40
N PHE A 57 9.11 12.80 -12.46
CA PHE A 57 9.62 13.63 -13.56
C PHE A 57 9.89 15.06 -13.13
N ALA A 58 9.06 15.62 -12.26
CA ALA A 58 9.30 16.96 -11.69
C ALA A 58 10.59 16.99 -10.87
N ASN A 59 10.86 15.97 -10.06
CA ASN A 59 12.10 15.85 -9.30
C ASN A 59 13.33 15.65 -10.21
N ALA A 60 13.20 14.83 -11.24
CA ALA A 60 14.28 14.67 -12.23
C ALA A 60 14.62 15.99 -12.91
N ASP A 61 13.62 16.77 -13.28
CA ASP A 61 13.80 18.09 -13.86
C ASP A 61 14.51 19.06 -12.89
N ARG A 62 14.10 19.07 -11.61
CA ARG A 62 14.78 19.85 -10.56
C ARG A 62 16.24 19.45 -10.42
N PHE A 63 16.54 18.18 -10.44
CA PHE A 63 17.91 17.67 -10.36
C PHE A 63 18.78 18.24 -11.49
N PHE A 64 18.31 18.19 -12.73
CA PHE A 64 19.03 18.71 -13.89
C PHE A 64 19.15 20.23 -13.88
N ARG A 65 18.26 20.93 -13.21
CA ARG A 65 18.34 22.40 -13.05
C ARG A 65 19.17 22.84 -11.83
N GLY A 66 19.67 21.90 -11.02
CA GLY A 66 20.39 22.20 -9.79
C GLY A 66 19.50 22.73 -8.66
N GLU A 67 18.19 22.51 -8.74
CA GLU A 67 17.22 22.89 -7.72
C GLU A 67 17.10 21.83 -6.63
N SER A 68 16.57 22.22 -5.46
CA SER A 68 16.27 21.27 -4.37
C SER A 68 15.17 20.30 -4.78
N LEU A 69 15.38 19.01 -4.44
CA LEU A 69 14.37 17.99 -4.65
C LEU A 69 13.30 18.03 -3.55
N GLU A 70 12.08 17.64 -3.90
CA GLU A 70 11.00 17.45 -2.95
C GLU A 70 10.97 15.99 -2.48
N ASP A 71 10.44 15.76 -1.28
CA ASP A 71 10.25 14.44 -0.69
C ASP A 71 11.54 13.59 -0.65
N LYS A 72 12.67 14.26 -0.47
CA LYS A 72 13.96 13.59 -0.38
C LYS A 72 14.08 12.83 0.93
N VAL A 73 14.43 11.56 0.83
CA VAL A 73 14.68 10.70 2.00
C VAL A 73 16.15 10.82 2.40
N ASP A 74 16.39 11.14 3.67
CA ASP A 74 17.72 11.11 4.25
C ASP A 74 18.03 9.69 4.73
N LEU A 75 19.10 9.12 4.16
CA LEU A 75 19.55 7.77 4.48
C LEU A 75 20.69 7.77 5.51
#